data_786ea79b34f621be460824cb3fb4ee04
#
_entry.id   786ea79b34f621be460824cb3fb4ee04
#
_cell.length_a   1.000
_cell.length_b   1.000
_cell.length_c   1.000
_cell.angle_alpha   90.00
_cell.angle_beta   90.00
_cell.angle_gamma   90.00
#
_symmetry.space_group_name_H-M   'P 1'
#
loop_
_entity.id
_entity.type
_entity.pdbx_description
1 polymer ?
#
loop_
_entity_poly.entity_id
_entity_poly.type
_entity_poly.pdbx_seq_one_letter_code
_entity_poly.pdbx_strand_id
1 'polypeptide(L)'
;GPSFQLSFAAVIAIVAMHNQPRIAAFFARRDEPLSRRLARQLASLLLTGIAVELALMPIALFHFHKTGVFGALANIIAIPLTTVVVMPAEALAILLDGVGLGGPAWWVVDKSLGLLLAMAHAVAAAPGSVATIPTMPTGSFVLMMAGGLWLLLWSGRGRLWGGALILPA
;
A
#
# COMPACT_ATOMS: atom_id res chain seq x y z
N GLY A 1 12.05 -9.90 -13.12
CA GLY A 1 10.67 -9.73 -13.59
C GLY A 1 9.95 -8.61 -12.82
N PRO A 2 8.78 -8.14 -13.30
CA PRO A 2 8.03 -7.02 -12.68
C PRO A 2 7.69 -7.26 -11.22
N SER A 3 7.26 -8.46 -10.85
CA SER A 3 6.88 -8.82 -9.48
C SER A 3 8.03 -8.62 -8.48
N PHE A 4 9.26 -8.98 -8.88
CA PHE A 4 10.45 -8.75 -8.06
C PHE A 4 10.69 -7.23 -7.86
N GLN A 5 10.62 -6.46 -8.94
CA GLN A 5 10.81 -5.01 -8.89
C GLN A 5 9.77 -4.34 -7.98
N LEU A 6 8.49 -4.73 -8.10
CA LEU A 6 7.41 -4.21 -7.26
C LEU A 6 7.65 -4.54 -5.78
N SER A 7 7.99 -5.79 -5.46
CA SER A 7 8.24 -6.19 -4.07
C SER A 7 9.41 -5.43 -3.45
N PHE A 8 10.53 -5.31 -4.17
CA PHE A 8 11.70 -4.58 -3.67
C PHE A 8 11.43 -3.07 -3.54
N ALA A 9 10.75 -2.46 -4.51
CA ALA A 9 10.38 -1.04 -4.44
C ALA A 9 9.48 -0.76 -3.24
N ALA A 10 8.50 -1.63 -2.96
CA ALA A 10 7.64 -1.49 -1.79
C ALA A 10 8.44 -1.56 -0.48
N VAL A 11 9.35 -2.52 -0.35
CA VAL A 11 10.19 -2.66 0.85
C VAL A 11 11.11 -1.45 1.02
N ILE A 12 11.78 -1.01 -0.04
CA ILE A 12 12.66 0.17 -0.01
C ILE A 12 11.85 1.40 0.41
N ALA A 13 10.66 1.62 -0.14
CA ALA A 13 9.80 2.75 0.21
C ALA A 13 9.43 2.73 1.71
N ILE A 14 9.00 1.58 2.24
CA ILE A 14 8.63 1.43 3.64
C ILE A 14 9.84 1.70 4.54
N VAL A 15 10.99 1.08 4.26
CA VAL A 15 12.21 1.24 5.07
C VAL A 15 12.69 2.70 5.02
N ALA A 16 12.76 3.29 3.83
CA ALA A 16 13.20 4.69 3.67
C ALA A 16 12.26 5.67 4.39
N MET A 17 10.95 5.40 4.34
CA MET A 17 9.95 6.21 5.05
C MET A 17 10.15 6.12 6.56
N HIS A 18 10.31 4.91 7.12
CA HIS A 18 10.48 4.71 8.56
C HIS A 18 11.82 5.25 9.09
N ASN A 19 12.84 5.33 8.26
CA ASN A 19 14.14 5.93 8.60
C ASN A 19 14.10 7.47 8.67
N GLN A 20 13.02 8.11 8.22
CA GLN A 20 12.86 9.57 8.37
C GLN A 20 12.50 9.91 9.83
N PRO A 21 13.31 10.74 10.55
CA PRO A 21 13.10 10.99 11.98
C PRO A 21 11.69 11.51 12.33
N ARG A 22 11.13 12.37 11.47
CA ARG A 22 9.79 12.94 11.66
C ARG A 22 8.71 11.86 11.54
N ILE A 23 8.86 10.96 10.59
CA ILE A 23 7.92 9.86 10.34
C ILE A 23 8.09 8.80 11.43
N ALA A 24 9.30 8.43 11.78
CA ALA A 24 9.59 7.52 12.89
C ALA A 24 8.97 8.02 14.21
N ALA A 25 9.07 9.32 14.49
CA ALA A 25 8.44 9.93 15.65
C ALA A 25 6.90 9.87 15.59
N PHE A 26 6.31 9.97 14.39
CA PHE A 26 4.85 9.83 14.19
C PHE A 26 4.38 8.38 14.44
N PHE A 27 5.16 7.38 14.05
CA PHE A 27 4.87 5.96 14.26
C PHE A 27 5.18 5.48 15.67
N ALA A 28 5.94 6.24 16.47
CA ALA A 28 6.32 5.86 17.82
C ALA A 28 5.10 5.61 18.71
N ARG A 29 5.15 4.56 19.53
CA ARG A 29 4.11 4.27 20.51
C ARG A 29 4.07 5.35 21.57
N ARG A 30 2.87 5.82 21.90
CA ARG A 30 2.62 6.83 22.95
C ARG A 30 1.45 6.39 23.79
N ASP A 31 1.44 6.79 25.05
CA ASP A 31 0.31 6.60 25.96
C ASP A 31 -0.76 7.65 25.61
N GLU A 32 -1.68 7.26 24.74
CA GLU A 32 -2.74 8.11 24.23
C GLU A 32 -4.10 7.41 24.39
N PRO A 33 -5.21 8.16 24.53
CA PRO A 33 -6.55 7.59 24.54
C PRO A 33 -6.82 6.81 23.25
N LEU A 34 -7.65 5.78 23.32
CA LEU A 34 -7.93 4.84 22.23
C LEU A 34 -8.33 5.53 20.92
N SER A 35 -9.11 6.61 20.99
CA SER A 35 -9.55 7.36 19.82
C SER A 35 -8.37 7.99 19.05
N ARG A 36 -7.43 8.62 19.76
CA ARG A 36 -6.23 9.20 19.16
C ARG A 36 -5.28 8.13 18.62
N ARG A 37 -5.14 7.02 19.35
CA ARG A 37 -4.34 5.88 18.93
C ARG A 37 -4.88 5.30 17.62
N LEU A 38 -6.21 5.08 17.54
CA LEU A 38 -6.85 4.56 16.33
C LEU A 38 -6.69 5.53 15.15
N ALA A 39 -6.96 6.82 15.34
CA ALA A 39 -6.79 7.83 14.31
C ALA A 39 -5.35 7.87 13.79
N ARG A 40 -4.34 7.78 14.67
CA ARG A 40 -2.94 7.75 14.30
C ARG A 40 -2.57 6.45 13.56
N GLN A 41 -3.13 5.30 13.95
CA GLN A 41 -2.93 4.04 13.22
C GLN A 41 -3.51 4.12 11.81
N LEU A 42 -4.72 4.64 11.65
CA LEU A 42 -5.33 4.84 10.33
C LEU A 42 -4.51 5.82 9.47
N ALA A 43 -4.06 6.93 10.05
CA ALA A 43 -3.20 7.88 9.36
C ALA A 43 -1.84 7.26 8.96
N SER A 44 -1.28 6.38 9.80
CA SER A 44 -0.04 5.67 9.48
C SER A 44 -0.22 4.65 8.35
N LEU A 45 -1.34 3.93 8.34
CA LEU A 45 -1.68 3.01 7.25
C LEU A 45 -1.86 3.77 5.92
N LEU A 46 -2.57 4.90 5.96
CA LEU A 46 -2.74 5.76 4.78
C LEU A 46 -1.40 6.29 4.27
N LEU A 47 -0.56 6.82 5.16
CA LEU A 47 0.76 7.36 4.79
C LEU A 47 1.65 6.27 4.17
N THR A 48 1.66 5.08 4.78
CA THR A 48 2.40 3.93 4.24
C THR A 48 1.86 3.51 2.89
N GLY A 49 0.54 3.41 2.74
CA GLY A 49 -0.11 3.08 1.48
C GLY A 49 0.25 4.06 0.36
N ILE A 50 0.15 5.37 0.63
CA ILE A 50 0.51 6.41 -0.34
C ILE A 50 2.00 6.33 -0.71
N ALA A 51 2.89 6.14 0.26
CA ALA A 51 4.32 6.05 0.00
C ALA A 51 4.66 4.84 -0.89
N VAL A 52 4.05 3.69 -0.62
CA VAL A 52 4.21 2.48 -1.44
C VAL A 52 3.63 2.70 -2.83
N GLU A 53 2.42 3.25 -2.94
CA GLU A 53 1.76 3.49 -4.23
C GLU A 53 2.58 4.44 -5.12
N LEU A 54 3.11 5.53 -4.57
CA LEU A 54 4.01 6.44 -5.28
C LEU A 54 5.32 5.76 -5.71
N ALA A 55 5.89 4.90 -4.87
CA ALA A 55 7.11 4.18 -5.19
C ALA A 55 6.90 3.10 -6.27
N LEU A 56 5.73 2.48 -6.31
CA LEU A 56 5.37 1.45 -7.29
C LEU A 56 4.89 2.05 -8.61
N MET A 57 4.41 3.30 -8.60
CA MET A 57 3.82 3.97 -9.75
C MET A 57 4.70 3.91 -11.02
N PRO A 58 6.02 4.22 -11.00
CA PRO A 58 6.85 4.14 -12.21
C PRO A 58 6.91 2.73 -12.80
N ILE A 59 7.02 1.72 -11.93
CA ILE A 59 7.09 0.31 -12.33
C ILE A 59 5.74 -0.15 -12.91
N ALA A 60 4.64 0.24 -12.26
CA ALA A 60 3.28 -0.08 -12.72
C ALA A 60 2.97 0.57 -14.07
N LEU A 61 3.34 1.83 -14.26
CA LEU A 61 3.17 2.55 -15.53
C LEU A 61 4.00 1.93 -16.65
N PHE A 62 5.25 1.57 -16.37
CA PHE A 62 6.15 0.99 -17.38
C PHE A 62 5.72 -0.42 -17.81
N HIS A 63 5.31 -1.28 -16.86
CA HIS A 63 4.97 -2.68 -17.17
C HIS A 63 3.51 -2.91 -17.51
N PHE A 64 2.59 -2.17 -16.90
CA PHE A 64 1.14 -2.43 -16.99
C PHE A 64 0.37 -1.31 -17.66
N HIS A 65 0.99 -0.15 -17.90
CA HIS A 65 0.35 1.05 -18.47
C HIS A 65 -0.88 1.53 -17.67
N LYS A 66 -0.95 1.17 -16.39
CA LYS A 66 -2.04 1.49 -15.46
C LYS A 66 -1.47 1.83 -14.10
N THR A 67 -2.09 2.79 -13.42
CA THR A 67 -1.83 3.08 -12.02
C THR A 67 -3.15 3.19 -11.27
N GLY A 68 -3.18 2.64 -10.05
CA GLY A 68 -4.35 2.75 -9.17
C GLY A 68 -4.22 3.98 -8.27
N VAL A 69 -5.18 4.89 -8.32
CA VAL A 69 -5.16 6.13 -7.53
C VAL A 69 -5.75 5.92 -6.13
N PHE A 70 -6.72 5.00 -6.00
CA PHE A 70 -7.46 4.80 -4.75
C PHE A 70 -7.03 3.58 -3.94
N GLY A 71 -5.93 2.89 -4.33
CA GLY A 71 -5.44 1.70 -3.63
C GLY A 71 -5.08 1.98 -2.18
N ALA A 72 -4.39 3.09 -1.90
CA ALA A 72 -4.04 3.49 -0.55
C ALA A 72 -5.28 3.73 0.34
N LEU A 73 -6.33 4.35 -0.20
CA LEU A 73 -7.59 4.57 0.52
C LEU A 73 -8.33 3.25 0.78
N ALA A 74 -8.39 2.38 -0.22
CA ALA A 74 -8.99 1.05 -0.06
C ALA A 74 -8.28 0.24 1.02
N ASN A 75 -6.97 0.31 1.10
CA ASN A 75 -6.14 -0.41 2.07
C ASN A 75 -6.37 0.02 3.53
N ILE A 76 -6.89 1.22 3.79
CA ILE A 76 -7.29 1.64 5.14
C ILE A 76 -8.34 0.70 5.72
N ILE A 77 -9.24 0.20 4.87
CA ILE A 77 -10.31 -0.72 5.28
C ILE A 77 -9.88 -2.17 5.04
N ALA A 78 -9.28 -2.46 3.89
CA ALA A 78 -8.91 -3.82 3.50
C ALA A 78 -7.90 -4.46 4.46
N ILE A 79 -6.86 -3.73 4.88
CA ILE A 79 -5.83 -4.27 5.77
C ILE A 79 -6.39 -4.63 7.15
N PRO A 80 -7.10 -3.74 7.88
CA PRO A 80 -7.71 -4.12 9.15
C PRO A 80 -8.74 -5.25 9.01
N LEU A 81 -9.59 -5.21 7.98
CA LEU A 81 -10.60 -6.24 7.74
C LEU A 81 -9.95 -7.61 7.53
N THR A 82 -8.92 -7.68 6.69
CA THR A 82 -8.19 -8.93 6.44
C THR A 82 -7.48 -9.42 7.70
N THR A 83 -6.77 -8.53 8.41
CA THR A 83 -5.93 -8.92 9.54
C THR A 83 -6.73 -9.27 10.80
N VAL A 84 -7.83 -8.55 11.07
CA VAL A 84 -8.59 -8.68 12.33
C VAL A 84 -9.79 -9.59 12.18
N VAL A 85 -10.36 -9.70 10.98
CA VAL A 85 -11.59 -10.48 10.74
C VAL A 85 -11.32 -11.71 9.90
N VAL A 86 -10.83 -11.54 8.67
CA VAL A 86 -10.69 -12.65 7.71
C VAL A 86 -9.72 -13.70 8.22
N MET A 87 -8.47 -13.34 8.49
CA MET A 87 -7.45 -14.30 8.92
C MET A 87 -7.80 -15.04 10.23
N PRO A 88 -8.25 -14.36 11.30
CA PRO A 88 -8.68 -15.08 12.51
C PRO A 88 -9.90 -15.97 12.29
N ALA A 89 -10.87 -15.53 11.47
CA ALA A 89 -12.03 -16.33 11.15
C ALA A 89 -11.69 -17.57 10.32
N GLU A 90 -10.79 -17.44 9.33
CA GLU A 90 -10.26 -18.58 8.56
C GLU A 90 -9.53 -19.58 9.46
N ALA A 91 -8.64 -19.10 10.32
CA ALA A 91 -7.94 -19.96 11.27
C ALA A 91 -8.90 -20.70 12.18
N LEU A 92 -9.91 -20.00 12.72
CA LEU A 92 -10.94 -20.60 13.57
C LEU A 92 -11.82 -21.59 12.77
N ALA A 93 -12.20 -21.25 11.54
CA ALA A 93 -12.99 -22.11 10.68
C ALA A 93 -12.28 -23.44 10.41
N ILE A 94 -10.98 -23.38 10.05
CA ILE A 94 -10.16 -24.59 9.81
C ILE A 94 -10.06 -25.46 11.08
N LEU A 95 -9.83 -24.83 12.24
CA LEU A 95 -9.75 -25.56 13.53
C LEU A 95 -11.07 -26.23 13.91
N LEU A 96 -12.19 -25.55 13.71
CA LEU A 96 -13.52 -26.07 14.05
C LEU A 96 -14.06 -27.05 13.01
N ASP A 97 -13.58 -27.01 11.79
CA ASP A 97 -14.01 -27.88 10.70
C ASP A 97 -13.68 -29.34 11.00
N GLY A 98 -12.55 -29.60 11.69
CA GLY A 98 -12.16 -30.92 12.14
C GLY A 98 -13.15 -31.61 13.09
N VAL A 99 -14.03 -30.85 13.74
CA VAL A 99 -15.10 -31.34 14.64
C VAL A 99 -16.50 -31.06 14.08
N GLY A 100 -16.61 -30.62 12.83
CA GLY A 100 -17.87 -30.33 12.14
C GLY A 100 -18.58 -29.03 12.59
N LEU A 101 -17.91 -28.13 13.31
CA LEU A 101 -18.45 -26.87 13.83
C LEU A 101 -17.94 -25.63 13.07
N GLY A 102 -17.27 -25.79 11.93
CA GLY A 102 -16.68 -24.70 11.15
C GLY A 102 -17.69 -23.75 10.48
N GLY A 103 -18.95 -24.16 10.29
CA GLY A 103 -19.95 -23.42 9.53
C GLY A 103 -20.12 -21.93 9.90
N PRO A 104 -20.30 -21.56 11.18
CA PRO A 104 -20.43 -20.15 11.58
C PRO A 104 -19.17 -19.31 11.25
N ALA A 105 -17.98 -19.88 11.42
CA ALA A 105 -16.74 -19.21 11.11
C ALA A 105 -16.56 -19.04 9.59
N TRP A 106 -16.88 -20.04 8.80
CA TRP A 106 -16.92 -19.95 7.34
C TRP A 106 -17.91 -18.91 6.83
N TRP A 107 -19.06 -18.77 7.50
CA TRP A 107 -20.01 -17.71 7.17
C TRP A 107 -19.41 -16.30 7.38
N VAL A 108 -18.65 -16.07 8.46
CA VAL A 108 -17.94 -14.81 8.70
C VAL A 108 -16.90 -14.56 7.62
N VAL A 109 -16.13 -15.58 7.23
CA VAL A 109 -15.16 -15.50 6.13
C VAL A 109 -15.84 -15.11 4.83
N ASP A 110 -16.93 -15.80 4.46
CA ASP A 110 -17.69 -15.50 3.23
C ASP A 110 -18.16 -14.04 3.19
N LYS A 111 -18.77 -13.55 4.27
CA LYS A 111 -19.28 -12.17 4.34
C LYS A 111 -18.14 -11.13 4.29
N SER A 112 -17.05 -11.37 4.98
CA SER A 112 -15.92 -10.45 5.00
C SER A 112 -15.15 -10.42 3.66
N LEU A 113 -14.98 -11.56 2.99
CA LEU A 113 -14.44 -11.63 1.63
C LEU A 113 -15.39 -10.98 0.62
N GLY A 114 -16.68 -11.22 0.74
CA GLY A 114 -17.71 -10.55 -0.08
C GLY A 114 -17.64 -9.03 0.04
N LEU A 115 -17.43 -8.50 1.25
CA LEU A 115 -17.23 -7.07 1.49
C LEU A 115 -15.94 -6.56 0.84
N LEU A 116 -14.82 -7.29 0.96
CA LEU A 116 -13.57 -6.93 0.30
C LEU A 116 -13.72 -6.87 -1.24
N LEU A 117 -14.39 -7.86 -1.82
CA LEU A 117 -14.65 -7.90 -3.26
C LEU A 117 -15.56 -6.76 -3.71
N ALA A 118 -16.64 -6.48 -2.97
CA ALA A 118 -17.53 -5.36 -3.26
C ALA A 118 -16.78 -4.02 -3.21
N MET A 119 -15.92 -3.84 -2.22
CA MET A 119 -15.09 -2.66 -2.08
C MET A 119 -14.09 -2.55 -3.24
N ALA A 120 -13.43 -3.65 -3.62
CA ALA A 120 -12.51 -3.67 -4.76
C ALA A 120 -13.22 -3.30 -6.07
N HIS A 121 -14.41 -3.84 -6.32
CA HIS A 121 -15.24 -3.49 -7.48
C HIS A 121 -15.66 -2.02 -7.44
N ALA A 122 -16.10 -1.50 -6.30
CA ALA A 122 -16.49 -0.11 -6.16
C ALA A 122 -15.32 0.85 -6.45
N VAL A 123 -14.13 0.52 -5.92
CA VAL A 123 -12.90 1.28 -6.18
C VAL A 123 -12.51 1.19 -7.66
N ALA A 124 -12.57 0.01 -8.27
CA ALA A 124 -12.24 -0.17 -9.69
C ALA A 124 -13.22 0.56 -10.62
N ALA A 125 -14.49 0.64 -10.24
CA ALA A 125 -15.53 1.32 -11.01
C ALA A 125 -15.54 2.85 -10.81
N ALA A 126 -14.84 3.37 -9.80
CA ALA A 126 -14.82 4.79 -9.53
C ALA A 126 -14.12 5.58 -10.66
N PRO A 127 -14.69 6.72 -11.09
CA PRO A 127 -14.08 7.54 -12.13
C PRO A 127 -12.65 7.96 -11.74
N GLY A 128 -11.70 7.72 -12.64
CA GLY A 128 -10.27 8.03 -12.37
C GLY A 128 -9.56 7.08 -11.43
N SER A 129 -10.18 5.94 -11.04
CA SER A 129 -9.54 4.93 -10.18
C SER A 129 -8.32 4.29 -10.84
N VAL A 130 -8.36 4.15 -12.16
CA VAL A 130 -7.27 3.64 -12.99
C VAL A 130 -6.95 4.68 -14.05
N ALA A 131 -5.78 5.28 -13.98
CA ALA A 131 -5.26 6.10 -15.06
C ALA A 131 -4.55 5.18 -16.07
N THR A 132 -5.03 5.17 -17.31
CA THR A 132 -4.33 4.55 -18.43
C THR A 132 -3.46 5.62 -19.09
N ILE A 133 -2.16 5.39 -19.14
CA ILE A 133 -1.20 6.34 -19.71
C ILE A 133 -0.53 5.67 -20.92
N PRO A 134 -0.19 6.43 -21.99
CA PRO A 134 0.59 5.91 -23.10
C PRO A 134 1.89 5.24 -22.63
N THR A 135 2.46 4.39 -23.47
CA THR A 135 3.70 3.67 -23.17
C THR A 135 4.79 4.63 -22.67
N MET A 136 5.29 4.41 -21.46
CA MET A 136 6.38 5.20 -20.91
C MET A 136 7.69 4.84 -21.64
N PRO A 137 8.43 5.82 -22.22
CA PRO A 137 9.75 5.57 -22.78
C PRO A 137 10.71 5.01 -21.74
N THR A 138 11.60 4.09 -22.14
CA THR A 138 12.57 3.49 -21.20
C THR A 138 13.44 4.54 -20.52
N GLY A 139 13.78 5.64 -21.20
CA GLY A 139 14.54 6.76 -20.64
C GLY A 139 13.82 7.44 -19.47
N SER A 140 12.52 7.72 -19.62
CA SER A 140 11.67 8.28 -18.56
C SER A 140 11.57 7.34 -17.37
N PHE A 141 11.40 6.05 -17.61
CA PHE A 141 11.39 5.04 -16.55
C PHE A 141 12.71 5.04 -15.76
N VAL A 142 13.86 5.04 -16.44
CA VAL A 142 15.17 5.04 -15.78
C VAL A 142 15.36 6.32 -14.97
N LEU A 143 14.98 7.49 -15.49
CA LEU A 143 15.06 8.77 -14.77
C LEU A 143 14.16 8.79 -13.53
N MET A 144 12.92 8.31 -13.65
CA MET A 144 12.00 8.20 -12.50
C MET A 144 12.53 7.25 -11.42
N MET A 145 13.05 6.09 -11.81
CA MET A 145 13.65 5.12 -10.88
C MET A 145 14.89 5.67 -10.20
N ALA A 146 15.82 6.26 -10.96
CA ALA A 146 17.05 6.86 -10.43
C ALA A 146 16.73 8.03 -9.49
N GLY A 147 15.83 8.93 -9.89
CA GLY A 147 15.39 10.05 -9.10
C GLY A 147 14.64 9.63 -7.83
N GLY A 148 13.77 8.64 -7.93
CA GLY A 148 13.04 8.05 -6.80
C GLY A 148 13.98 7.41 -5.78
N LEU A 149 14.92 6.58 -6.24
CA LEU A 149 15.94 5.98 -5.37
C LEU A 149 16.82 7.06 -4.71
N TRP A 150 17.21 8.09 -5.46
CA TRP A 150 17.97 9.21 -4.92
C TRP A 150 17.20 9.93 -3.82
N LEU A 151 15.91 10.23 -4.04
CA LEU A 151 15.03 10.83 -3.03
C LEU A 151 14.88 9.98 -1.77
N LEU A 152 14.85 8.66 -1.91
CA LEU A 152 14.64 7.73 -0.81
C LEU A 152 15.92 7.46 0.00
N LEU A 153 17.07 7.32 -0.69
CA LEU A 153 18.33 6.90 -0.08
C LEU A 153 19.21 8.06 0.40
N TRP A 154 19.07 9.26 -0.20
CA TRP A 154 19.89 10.40 0.17
C TRP A 154 19.30 11.21 1.31
N SER A 155 20.15 11.75 2.18
CA SER A 155 19.77 12.63 3.29
C SER A 155 20.28 14.07 3.06
N GLY A 156 19.62 15.06 3.68
CA GLY A 156 20.00 16.46 3.57
C GLY A 156 19.56 17.16 2.27
N ARG A 157 20.18 18.32 1.98
CA ARG A 157 19.80 19.17 0.83
C ARG A 157 20.07 18.52 -0.52
N GLY A 158 21.05 17.61 -0.61
CA GLY A 158 21.35 16.84 -1.82
C GLY A 158 20.20 15.93 -2.28
N ARG A 159 19.25 15.60 -1.39
CA ARG A 159 18.05 14.82 -1.72
C ARG A 159 17.19 15.47 -2.79
N LEU A 160 17.12 16.81 -2.81
CA LEU A 160 16.28 17.56 -3.77
C LEU A 160 16.71 17.37 -5.24
N TRP A 161 17.96 16.99 -5.50
CA TRP A 161 18.43 16.66 -6.86
C TRP A 161 17.70 15.44 -7.46
N GLY A 162 17.22 14.52 -6.63
CA GLY A 162 16.37 13.41 -7.09
C GLY A 162 15.07 13.90 -7.73
N GLY A 163 14.48 14.97 -7.20
CA GLY A 163 13.31 15.61 -7.81
C GLY A 163 13.59 16.21 -9.18
N ALA A 164 14.79 16.77 -9.37
CA ALA A 164 15.21 17.32 -10.66
C ALA A 164 15.37 16.25 -11.76
N LEU A 165 15.61 14.98 -11.40
CA LEU A 165 15.64 13.86 -12.33
C LEU A 165 14.24 13.37 -12.72
N ILE A 166 13.26 13.54 -11.82
CA ILE A 166 11.88 13.09 -12.06
C ILE A 166 11.09 14.10 -12.91
N LEU A 167 11.37 15.40 -12.77
CA LEU A 167 10.64 16.46 -13.49
C LEU A 167 10.66 16.34 -15.04
N PRO A 168 11.75 15.96 -15.68
CA PRO A 168 11.79 15.81 -17.15
C PRO A 168 11.35 14.42 -17.64
N ALA A 169 11.03 13.48 -16.74
CA ALA A 169 10.70 12.11 -17.07
C ALA A 169 9.21 11.93 -17.36
#